data_2683a73fb5362e357022756a73cb7b72
#
_entry.id   2683a73fb5362e357022756a73cb7b72
#
_cell.length_a   1.000
_cell.length_b   1.000
_cell.length_c   1.000
_cell.angle_alpha   90.00
_cell.angle_beta   90.00
_cell.angle_gamma   90.00
#
_symmetry.space_group_name_H-M   'P 1'
#
loop_
_entity.id
_entity.type
_entity.pdbx_description
1 polymer ?
#
loop_
_entity_poly.entity_id
_entity_poly.type
_entity_poly.pdbx_seq_one_letter_code
_entity_poly.pdbx_strand_id
1 'polypeptide(L)'
;MDIADEIAKALSEYSEEVAENLEAIKKEVAKDTVEMLKSTSPRGRRGKYAKGWRMKKDGTGYYVHNATDYRLTHLLERGHAKANGGRTRAQPHIAQAEREAIEKIGVRIQT
;
A
#
# COMPACT_ATOMS: atom_id res chain seq x y z
N MET A 1 -4.34 -37.83 27.29
CA MET A 1 -4.06 -36.56 26.62
C MET A 1 -4.75 -35.45 27.39
N ASP A 2 -4.05 -34.36 27.67
CA ASP A 2 -4.60 -33.26 28.44
C ASP A 2 -5.43 -32.35 27.51
N ILE A 3 -6.66 -32.05 27.90
CA ILE A 3 -7.58 -31.19 27.16
C ILE A 3 -6.98 -29.79 26.97
N ALA A 4 -6.28 -29.27 27.99
CA ALA A 4 -5.63 -27.95 27.90
C ALA A 4 -4.55 -27.93 26.82
N ASP A 5 -3.78 -29.01 26.64
CA ASP A 5 -2.77 -29.11 25.59
C ASP A 5 -3.40 -29.18 24.20
N GLU A 6 -4.51 -29.86 24.04
CA GLU A 6 -5.25 -29.92 22.78
C GLU A 6 -5.82 -28.56 22.38
N ILE A 7 -6.38 -27.82 23.34
CA ILE A 7 -6.91 -26.47 23.10
C ILE A 7 -5.79 -25.52 22.73
N ALA A 8 -4.66 -25.55 23.44
CA ALA A 8 -3.50 -24.70 23.14
C ALA A 8 -2.96 -24.97 21.75
N LYS A 9 -2.87 -26.24 21.34
CA LYS A 9 -2.42 -26.61 20.00
C LYS A 9 -3.38 -26.10 18.91
N ALA A 10 -4.69 -26.27 19.12
CA ALA A 10 -5.71 -25.82 18.18
C ALA A 10 -5.68 -24.30 18.00
N LEU A 11 -5.50 -23.55 19.10
CA LEU A 11 -5.41 -22.10 19.08
C LEU A 11 -4.14 -21.63 18.36
N SER A 12 -3.02 -22.35 18.58
CA SER A 12 -1.75 -22.03 17.90
C SER A 12 -1.88 -22.23 16.38
N GLU A 13 -2.44 -23.35 15.96
CA GLU A 13 -2.67 -23.63 14.53
C GLU A 13 -3.61 -22.61 13.89
N TYR A 14 -4.69 -22.24 14.58
CA TYR A 14 -5.61 -21.20 14.11
C TYR A 14 -4.91 -19.85 13.95
N SER A 15 -4.09 -19.47 14.93
CA SER A 15 -3.34 -18.20 14.90
C SER A 15 -2.34 -18.16 13.75
N GLU A 16 -1.65 -19.27 13.47
CA GLU A 16 -0.71 -19.36 12.34
C GLU A 16 -1.44 -19.25 11.02
N GLU A 17 -2.57 -19.91 10.86
CA GLU A 17 -3.39 -19.84 9.65
C GLU A 17 -3.90 -18.42 9.41
N VAL A 18 -4.40 -17.74 10.43
CA VAL A 18 -4.87 -16.35 10.33
C VAL A 18 -3.71 -15.43 9.95
N ALA A 19 -2.52 -15.62 10.53
CA ALA A 19 -1.34 -14.81 10.21
C ALA A 19 -0.92 -15.01 8.75
N GLU A 20 -0.91 -16.24 8.24
CA GLU A 20 -0.57 -16.53 6.85
C GLU A 20 -1.59 -15.92 5.89
N ASN A 21 -2.88 -16.03 6.19
CA ASN A 21 -3.94 -15.44 5.39
C ASN A 21 -3.82 -13.92 5.36
N LEU A 22 -3.53 -13.29 6.49
CA LEU A 22 -3.37 -11.85 6.58
C LEU A 22 -2.15 -11.38 5.77
N GLU A 23 -1.04 -12.12 5.81
CA GLU A 23 0.14 -11.79 5.02
C GLU A 23 -0.16 -11.87 3.51
N ALA A 24 -0.87 -12.91 3.08
CA ALA A 24 -1.27 -13.06 1.69
C ALA A 24 -2.18 -11.91 1.23
N ILE A 25 -3.13 -11.50 2.08
CA ILE A 25 -4.02 -10.36 1.81
C ILE A 25 -3.22 -9.06 1.68
N LYS A 26 -2.29 -8.82 2.59
CA LYS A 26 -1.42 -7.62 2.56
C LYS A 26 -0.61 -7.55 1.27
N LYS A 27 -0.03 -8.67 0.85
CA LYS A 27 0.74 -8.75 -0.39
C LYS A 27 -0.11 -8.42 -1.61
N GLU A 28 -1.29 -9.01 -1.69
CA GLU A 28 -2.23 -8.80 -2.79
C GLU A 28 -2.70 -7.35 -2.86
N VAL A 29 -3.06 -6.76 -1.71
CA VAL A 29 -3.47 -5.36 -1.64
C VAL A 29 -2.33 -4.42 -2.01
N ALA A 30 -1.10 -4.70 -1.55
CA ALA A 30 0.07 -3.90 -1.92
C ALA A 30 0.32 -3.94 -3.43
N LYS A 31 0.19 -5.10 -4.05
CA LYS A 31 0.31 -5.26 -5.50
C LYS A 31 -0.75 -4.47 -6.24
N ASP A 32 -2.01 -4.57 -5.81
CA ASP A 32 -3.12 -3.81 -6.40
C ASP A 32 -2.89 -2.31 -6.26
N THR A 33 -2.37 -1.88 -5.12
CA THR A 33 -2.07 -0.46 -4.86
C THR A 33 -0.97 0.06 -5.79
N VAL A 34 0.07 -0.74 -6.03
CA VAL A 34 1.12 -0.39 -7.00
C VAL A 34 0.51 -0.18 -8.39
N GLU A 35 -0.33 -1.11 -8.85
CA GLU A 35 -0.97 -1.01 -10.15
C GLU A 35 -1.89 0.21 -10.24
N MET A 36 -2.64 0.49 -9.20
CA MET A 36 -3.50 1.67 -9.12
C MET A 36 -2.68 2.96 -9.21
N LEU A 37 -1.60 3.07 -8.42
CA LEU A 37 -0.75 4.25 -8.44
C LEU A 37 -0.07 4.46 -9.79
N LYS A 38 0.32 3.39 -10.48
CA LYS A 38 0.85 3.50 -11.83
C LYS A 38 -0.16 4.08 -12.81
N SER A 39 -1.45 3.76 -12.63
CA SER A 39 -2.50 4.25 -13.52
C SER A 39 -3.03 5.63 -13.16
N THR A 40 -3.01 6.00 -11.87
CA THR A 40 -3.60 7.27 -11.39
C THR A 40 -2.59 8.38 -11.16
N SER A 41 -1.30 8.07 -11.06
CA SER A 41 -0.27 9.09 -10.83
C SER A 41 -0.07 10.02 -12.02
N PRO A 42 0.28 11.30 -11.78
CA PRO A 42 0.63 12.22 -12.87
C PRO A 42 1.77 11.65 -13.70
N ARG A 43 1.63 11.70 -15.03
CA ARG A 43 2.62 11.07 -15.92
C ARG A 43 3.77 11.99 -16.32
N GLY A 44 3.51 13.27 -16.48
CA GLY A 44 4.51 14.19 -17.01
C GLY A 44 4.94 13.81 -18.43
N ARG A 45 6.12 14.29 -18.85
CA ARG A 45 6.62 14.04 -20.20
C ARG A 45 7.00 12.59 -20.48
N ARG A 46 7.61 11.91 -19.48
CA ARG A 46 8.19 10.57 -19.67
C ARG A 46 7.43 9.48 -18.97
N GLY A 47 6.47 9.83 -18.12
CA GLY A 47 5.76 8.87 -17.31
C GLY A 47 6.64 8.15 -16.28
N LYS A 48 7.84 8.65 -16.02
CA LYS A 48 8.84 8.02 -15.14
C LYS A 48 8.31 7.87 -13.72
N TYR A 49 7.69 8.92 -13.19
CA TYR A 49 7.12 8.90 -11.84
C TYR A 49 6.03 7.82 -11.72
N ALA A 50 5.07 7.81 -12.64
CA ALA A 50 3.98 6.84 -12.61
C ALA A 50 4.48 5.40 -12.72
N LYS A 51 5.53 5.14 -13.50
CA LYS A 51 6.12 3.81 -13.68
C LYS A 51 7.00 3.40 -12.50
N GLY A 52 7.38 4.34 -11.64
CA GLY A 52 8.34 4.12 -10.55
C GLY A 52 7.77 3.47 -9.30
N TRP A 53 6.49 3.19 -9.23
CA TRP A 53 5.87 2.58 -8.05
C TRP A 53 6.27 1.13 -7.90
N ARG A 54 6.67 0.78 -6.67
CA ARG A 54 7.13 -0.57 -6.31
C ARG A 54 6.59 -0.93 -4.93
N MET A 55 6.47 -2.21 -4.66
CA MET A 55 6.20 -2.69 -3.31
C MET A 55 7.44 -3.36 -2.74
N LYS A 56 7.59 -3.29 -1.42
CA LYS A 56 8.70 -3.93 -0.71
C LYS A 56 8.17 -4.63 0.52
N LYS A 57 8.64 -5.86 0.75
CA LYS A 57 8.33 -6.60 1.97
C LYS A 57 9.32 -6.20 3.06
N ASP A 58 8.80 -5.92 4.26
CA ASP A 58 9.60 -5.63 5.44
C ASP A 58 9.00 -6.39 6.63
N GLY A 59 9.67 -7.48 7.04
CA GLY A 59 9.12 -8.39 8.03
C GLY A 59 7.82 -9.01 7.56
N THR A 60 6.73 -8.81 8.30
CA THR A 60 5.39 -9.26 7.93
C THR A 60 4.57 -8.20 7.22
N GLY A 61 5.14 -7.02 7.04
CA GLY A 61 4.46 -5.91 6.39
C GLY A 61 4.90 -5.71 4.96
N TYR A 62 4.10 -4.94 4.24
CA TYR A 62 4.40 -4.50 2.87
C TYR A 62 4.22 -3.00 2.82
N TYR A 63 5.10 -2.32 2.10
CA TYR A 63 4.91 -0.91 1.84
C TYR A 63 5.14 -0.61 0.36
N VAL A 64 4.47 0.45 -0.09
CA VAL A 64 4.52 0.91 -1.47
C VAL A 64 5.30 2.22 -1.49
N HIS A 65 6.26 2.33 -2.39
CA HIS A 65 7.11 3.50 -2.51
C HIS A 65 7.41 3.80 -3.98
N ASN A 66 7.82 5.04 -4.25
CA ASN A 66 8.27 5.41 -5.58
C ASN A 66 9.80 5.28 -5.65
N ALA A 67 10.28 4.34 -6.46
CA ALA A 67 11.70 4.02 -6.56
C ALA A 67 12.49 5.00 -7.42
N THR A 68 11.82 5.74 -8.31
CA THR A 68 12.50 6.63 -9.27
C THR A 68 12.50 8.09 -8.83
N ASP A 69 11.37 8.60 -8.38
CA ASP A 69 11.17 10.02 -8.09
C ASP A 69 10.44 10.24 -6.77
N TYR A 70 10.86 9.56 -5.70
CA TYR A 70 10.19 9.62 -4.41
C TYR A 70 10.04 11.05 -3.85
N ARG A 71 10.95 11.95 -4.21
CA ARG A 71 10.92 13.35 -3.76
C ARG A 71 9.73 14.13 -4.34
N LEU A 72 9.17 13.65 -5.44
CA LEU A 72 8.02 14.31 -6.07
C LEU A 72 6.69 13.94 -5.42
N THR A 73 6.63 12.89 -4.61
CA THR A 73 5.37 12.36 -4.08
C THR A 73 4.53 13.41 -3.37
N HIS A 74 5.07 14.05 -2.36
CA HIS A 74 4.32 15.06 -1.59
C HIS A 74 4.12 16.36 -2.36
N LEU A 75 5.05 16.72 -3.25
CA LEU A 75 4.92 17.92 -4.08
C LEU A 75 3.77 17.80 -5.06
N LEU A 76 3.62 16.63 -5.67
CA LEU A 76 2.51 16.37 -6.59
C LEU A 76 1.19 16.22 -5.84
N GLU A 77 1.19 15.52 -4.71
CA GLU A 77 -0.01 15.29 -3.93
C GLU A 77 -0.66 16.59 -3.42
N ARG A 78 0.15 17.52 -2.94
CA ARG A 78 -0.32 18.75 -2.27
C ARG A 78 -0.10 20.03 -3.07
N GLY A 79 0.68 19.96 -4.16
CA GLY A 79 1.18 21.14 -4.81
C GLY A 79 2.31 21.79 -4.03
N HIS A 80 2.97 22.78 -4.62
CA HIS A 80 4.09 23.48 -3.97
C HIS A 80 4.18 24.91 -4.46
N ALA A 81 4.88 25.77 -3.70
CA ALA A 81 5.11 27.15 -4.08
C ALA A 81 6.07 27.25 -5.28
N LYS A 82 5.76 28.14 -6.23
CA LYS A 82 6.60 28.43 -7.38
C LYS A 82 7.60 29.52 -7.05
N ALA A 83 8.77 29.51 -7.69
CA ALA A 83 9.80 30.53 -7.53
C ALA A 83 9.33 31.94 -7.93
N ASN A 84 8.44 32.05 -8.91
CA ASN A 84 7.91 33.30 -9.42
C ASN A 84 6.58 33.72 -8.79
N GLY A 85 6.23 33.15 -7.65
CA GLY A 85 4.95 33.38 -6.96
C GLY A 85 3.88 32.40 -7.39
N GLY A 86 2.83 32.29 -6.56
CA GLY A 86 1.76 31.31 -6.77
C GLY A 86 2.14 29.90 -6.36
N ARG A 87 1.26 28.94 -6.63
CA ARG A 87 1.44 27.52 -6.31
C ARG A 87 1.10 26.64 -7.50
N THR A 88 1.77 25.48 -7.58
CA THR A 88 1.36 24.45 -8.54
C THR A 88 0.04 23.84 -8.09
N ARG A 89 -0.74 23.33 -9.06
CA ARG A 89 -1.97 22.63 -8.75
C ARG A 89 -1.67 21.29 -8.06
N ALA A 90 -2.36 21.00 -6.98
CA ALA A 90 -2.29 19.68 -6.34
C ALA A 90 -2.87 18.60 -7.27
N GLN A 91 -2.22 17.45 -7.32
CA GLN A 91 -2.68 16.29 -8.10
C GLN A 91 -2.76 15.09 -7.17
N PRO A 92 -3.80 15.01 -6.30
CA PRO A 92 -3.93 13.95 -5.32
C PRO A 92 -4.07 12.57 -5.98
N HIS A 93 -3.28 11.63 -5.53
CA HIS A 93 -3.31 10.24 -5.99
C HIS A 93 -2.98 9.26 -4.88
N ILE A 94 -2.15 9.66 -3.90
CA ILE A 94 -1.69 8.82 -2.80
C ILE A 94 -2.81 8.60 -1.77
N ALA A 95 -3.49 9.66 -1.35
CA ALA A 95 -4.56 9.57 -0.36
C ALA A 95 -5.70 8.66 -0.83
N GLN A 96 -6.06 8.73 -2.10
CA GLN A 96 -7.08 7.86 -2.69
C GLN A 96 -6.63 6.40 -2.69
N ALA A 97 -5.38 6.14 -3.10
CA ALA A 97 -4.82 4.79 -3.12
C ALA A 97 -4.77 4.19 -1.71
N GLU A 98 -4.38 4.99 -0.71
CA GLU A 98 -4.35 4.57 0.69
C GLU A 98 -5.75 4.20 1.18
N ARG A 99 -6.75 5.02 0.93
CA ARG A 99 -8.13 4.74 1.33
C ARG A 99 -8.65 3.45 0.71
N GLU A 100 -8.40 3.24 -0.57
CA GLU A 100 -8.84 2.02 -1.24
C GLU A 100 -8.09 0.78 -0.72
N ALA A 101 -6.81 0.90 -0.40
CA ALA A 101 -6.03 -0.19 0.19
C ALA A 101 -6.60 -0.58 1.55
N ILE A 102 -6.90 0.38 2.41
CA ILE A 102 -7.49 0.14 3.73
C ILE A 102 -8.85 -0.54 3.59
N GLU A 103 -9.69 -0.06 2.69
CA GLU A 103 -11.01 -0.63 2.44
C GLU A 103 -10.91 -2.08 1.94
N LYS A 104 -10.03 -2.37 1.01
CA LYS A 104 -9.81 -3.71 0.48
C LYS A 104 -9.36 -4.70 1.55
N ILE A 105 -8.43 -4.27 2.43
CA ILE A 105 -7.98 -5.09 3.55
C ILE A 105 -9.14 -5.42 4.47
N GLY A 106 -9.95 -4.43 4.84
CA GLY A 106 -11.11 -4.62 5.70
C GLY A 106 -12.13 -5.60 5.13
N VAL A 107 -12.45 -5.47 3.85
CA VAL A 107 -13.40 -6.37 3.18
C VAL A 107 -12.86 -7.80 3.12
N ARG A 108 -11.60 -7.98 2.76
CA ARG A 108 -11.00 -9.32 2.62
C ARG A 108 -10.81 -10.04 3.93
N ILE A 109 -10.57 -9.32 5.02
CA ILE A 109 -10.46 -9.92 6.37
C ILE A 109 -11.81 -10.44 6.84
N GLN A 110 -12.91 -9.77 6.49
CA GLN A 110 -14.26 -10.15 6.91
C GLN A 110 -14.81 -11.35 6.14
N THR A 111 -14.25 -11.68 5.02
CA THR A 111 -14.62 -12.85 4.23
C THR A 111 -13.73 -14.04 4.53
#